data_7fbb70d32a3ae02f970f89607f9c63fe
#
_entry.id   7fbb70d32a3ae02f970f89607f9c63fe
#
_cell.length_a   1.000
_cell.length_b   1.000
_cell.length_c   1.000
_cell.angle_alpha   90.00
_cell.angle_beta   90.00
_cell.angle_gamma   90.00
#
_symmetry.space_group_name_H-M   'P 1'
#
loop_
_entity.id
_entity.type
_entity.pdbx_description
1 polymer ?
#
loop_
_entity_poly.entity_id
_entity_poly.type
_entity_poly.pdbx_seq_one_letter_code
_entity_poly.pdbx_strand_id
1 'polypeptide(L)'
;MLKNKMMKIIITVALIFVSSIGFAQTVTPTLKEAFKKDNVAALFADLKEQKALVNDCFEVEGSSYSLLALAIRMERTKIFNALIENKVDLNKVCSDKNPLMYAAKYGQLEMAKALVKAGADLKLVNKEGKTALDYAVKYEKKDLETYF
;
A
#
# COMPACT_ATOMS: atom_id res chain seq x y z
N MET A 1 44.70 12.07 -13.78
CA MET A 1 44.41 11.41 -12.48
C MET A 1 43.42 12.21 -11.62
N LEU A 2 43.53 13.53 -11.50
CA LEU A 2 42.60 14.35 -10.70
C LEU A 2 41.15 14.39 -11.27
N LYS A 3 40.96 14.45 -12.58
CA LYS A 3 39.61 14.46 -13.21
C LYS A 3 38.76 13.21 -12.90
N ASN A 4 39.39 12.03 -12.83
CA ASN A 4 38.69 10.78 -12.49
C ASN A 4 38.30 10.69 -11.00
N LYS A 5 39.08 11.33 -10.12
CA LYS A 5 38.78 11.37 -8.68
C LYS A 5 37.62 12.35 -8.37
N MET A 6 37.59 13.49 -9.03
CA MET A 6 36.50 14.46 -8.90
C MET A 6 35.19 13.93 -9.49
N MET A 7 35.25 13.21 -10.62
CA MET A 7 34.05 12.59 -11.23
C MET A 7 33.47 11.47 -10.37
N LYS A 8 34.31 10.68 -9.67
CA LYS A 8 33.83 9.69 -8.69
C LYS A 8 33.22 10.34 -7.45
N ILE A 9 33.74 11.48 -6.99
CA ILE A 9 33.20 12.21 -5.83
C ILE A 9 31.86 12.85 -6.18
N ILE A 10 31.69 13.39 -7.40
CA ILE A 10 30.43 13.97 -7.86
C ILE A 10 29.33 12.89 -7.99
N ILE A 11 29.67 11.69 -8.46
CA ILE A 11 28.71 10.57 -8.55
C ILE A 11 28.33 10.05 -7.16
N THR A 12 29.27 10.03 -6.19
CA THR A 12 28.98 9.59 -4.81
C THR A 12 28.18 10.64 -4.03
N VAL A 13 28.37 11.94 -4.29
CA VAL A 13 27.60 13.00 -3.64
C VAL A 13 26.19 13.12 -4.25
N ALA A 14 26.02 12.85 -5.54
CA ALA A 14 24.69 12.79 -6.18
C ALA A 14 23.81 11.64 -5.66
N LEU A 15 24.43 10.54 -5.18
CA LEU A 15 23.70 9.39 -4.61
C LEU A 15 23.25 9.60 -3.14
N ILE A 16 23.81 10.62 -2.44
CA ILE A 16 23.46 10.89 -1.02
C ILE A 16 22.29 11.88 -0.88
N PHE A 17 21.94 12.62 -1.94
CA PHE A 17 20.91 13.67 -1.88
C PHE A 17 19.50 13.23 -2.32
N VAL A 18 19.29 11.94 -2.63
CA VAL A 18 17.98 11.41 -3.06
C VAL A 18 17.14 10.84 -1.91
N SER A 19 17.60 10.92 -0.65
CA SER A 19 16.97 10.20 0.47
C SER A 19 15.99 11.00 1.33
N SER A 20 15.53 12.18 0.90
CA SER A 20 14.64 13.00 1.76
C SER A 20 13.42 13.63 1.08
N ILE A 21 13.13 13.27 -0.17
CA ILE A 21 11.85 13.62 -0.77
C ILE A 21 11.03 12.33 -0.76
N GLY A 22 9.90 12.33 -0.02
CA GLY A 22 9.01 11.18 0.10
C GLY A 22 8.36 10.81 -1.24
N PHE A 23 9.15 10.22 -2.15
CA PHE A 23 8.62 9.63 -3.36
C PHE A 23 7.91 8.32 -2.99
N ALA A 24 6.67 8.18 -3.42
CA ALA A 24 6.01 6.88 -3.43
C ALA A 24 6.94 5.89 -4.18
N GLN A 25 7.19 4.73 -3.57
CA GLN A 25 8.07 3.74 -4.19
C GLN A 25 7.41 3.18 -5.44
N THR A 26 8.20 3.01 -6.51
CA THR A 26 7.70 2.37 -7.73
C THR A 26 7.60 0.85 -7.52
N VAL A 27 6.52 0.27 -8.03
CA VAL A 27 6.33 -1.18 -7.97
C VAL A 27 7.27 -1.86 -8.95
N THR A 28 8.18 -2.69 -8.43
CA THR A 28 9.10 -3.47 -9.26
C THR A 28 8.39 -4.56 -10.05
N PRO A 29 9.02 -5.09 -11.11
CA PRO A 29 8.51 -6.26 -11.82
C PRO A 29 8.31 -7.47 -10.89
N THR A 30 9.22 -7.70 -9.94
CA THR A 30 9.13 -8.79 -8.95
C THR A 30 7.95 -8.62 -8.03
N LEU A 31 7.71 -7.40 -7.54
CA LEU A 31 6.55 -7.08 -6.70
C LEU A 31 5.24 -7.27 -7.48
N LYS A 32 5.19 -6.85 -8.74
CA LYS A 32 4.02 -7.10 -9.62
C LYS A 32 3.72 -8.59 -9.76
N GLU A 33 4.74 -9.42 -10.01
CA GLU A 33 4.57 -10.88 -10.11
C GLU A 33 4.15 -11.51 -8.77
N ALA A 34 4.68 -11.02 -7.64
CA ALA A 34 4.24 -11.47 -6.31
C ALA A 34 2.74 -11.25 -6.13
N PHE A 35 2.25 -10.06 -6.43
CA PHE A 35 0.82 -9.75 -6.36
C PHE A 35 0.01 -10.53 -7.39
N LYS A 36 0.49 -10.68 -8.63
CA LYS A 36 -0.20 -11.45 -9.66
C LYS A 36 -0.43 -12.91 -9.25
N LYS A 37 0.56 -13.52 -8.60
CA LYS A 37 0.54 -14.92 -8.16
C LYS A 37 0.06 -15.12 -6.72
N ASP A 38 -0.31 -14.06 -6.01
CA ASP A 38 -0.60 -14.07 -4.56
C ASP A 38 0.50 -14.79 -3.74
N ASN A 39 1.77 -14.46 -4.07
CA ASN A 39 2.95 -15.10 -3.52
C ASN A 39 3.57 -14.28 -2.38
N VAL A 40 3.29 -14.69 -1.16
CA VAL A 40 3.76 -14.02 0.07
C VAL A 40 5.29 -14.04 0.19
N ALA A 41 5.94 -15.16 -0.12
CA ALA A 41 7.39 -15.27 0.00
C ALA A 41 8.11 -14.33 -0.97
N ALA A 42 7.63 -14.24 -2.23
CA ALA A 42 8.18 -13.32 -3.22
C ALA A 42 7.96 -11.85 -2.82
N LEU A 43 6.81 -11.51 -2.22
CA LEU A 43 6.55 -10.17 -1.70
C LEU A 43 7.60 -9.75 -0.67
N PHE A 44 7.78 -10.54 0.39
CA PHE A 44 8.70 -10.18 1.47
C PHE A 44 10.17 -10.24 1.04
N ALA A 45 10.54 -11.13 0.11
CA ALA A 45 11.88 -11.16 -0.48
C ALA A 45 12.18 -9.86 -1.25
N ASP A 46 11.25 -9.41 -2.08
CA ASP A 46 11.38 -8.16 -2.86
C ASP A 46 11.48 -6.93 -1.95
N LEU A 47 10.62 -6.82 -0.94
CA LEU A 47 10.66 -5.71 0.02
C LEU A 47 11.99 -5.66 0.78
N LYS A 48 12.54 -6.82 1.17
CA LYS A 48 13.84 -6.92 1.84
C LYS A 48 14.98 -6.49 0.92
N GLU A 49 14.97 -6.92 -0.33
CA GLU A 49 15.98 -6.58 -1.33
C GLU A 49 16.02 -5.07 -1.60
N GLN A 50 14.86 -4.45 -1.75
CA GLN A 50 14.73 -3.03 -2.02
C GLN A 50 14.92 -2.14 -0.78
N LYS A 51 15.04 -2.73 0.42
CA LYS A 51 14.98 -2.00 1.70
C LYS A 51 13.70 -1.14 1.83
N ALA A 52 12.66 -1.53 1.15
CA ALA A 52 11.38 -0.86 1.20
C ALA A 52 10.68 -1.10 2.54
N LEU A 53 10.04 -0.07 3.07
CA LEU A 53 9.24 -0.20 4.28
C LEU A 53 7.85 -0.72 3.91
N VAL A 54 7.41 -1.75 4.61
CA VAL A 54 6.11 -2.40 4.37
C VAL A 54 4.90 -1.45 4.49
N ASN A 55 5.09 -0.32 5.18
CA ASN A 55 4.08 0.73 5.34
C ASN A 55 4.25 1.91 4.36
N ASP A 56 5.12 1.79 3.36
CA ASP A 56 5.26 2.82 2.33
C ASP A 56 4.06 2.84 1.38
N CYS A 57 3.92 3.95 0.67
CA CYS A 57 3.01 4.02 -0.46
C CYS A 57 3.75 3.64 -1.75
N PHE A 58 3.13 2.79 -2.55
CA PHE A 58 3.66 2.31 -3.83
C PHE A 58 2.85 2.86 -4.98
N GLU A 59 3.51 3.37 -5.99
CA GLU A 59 2.85 3.95 -7.15
C GLU A 59 2.50 2.88 -8.19
N VAL A 60 1.23 2.81 -8.55
CA VAL A 60 0.67 1.89 -9.55
C VAL A 60 -0.28 2.68 -10.45
N GLU A 61 0.01 2.75 -11.75
CA GLU A 61 -0.88 3.39 -12.74
C GLU A 61 -1.29 4.82 -12.36
N GLY A 62 -0.34 5.62 -11.86
CA GLY A 62 -0.58 7.03 -11.49
C GLY A 62 -1.34 7.24 -10.18
N SER A 63 -1.51 6.20 -9.37
CA SER A 63 -2.09 6.28 -8.03
C SER A 63 -1.22 5.57 -7.02
N SER A 64 -1.17 6.09 -5.79
CA SER A 64 -0.39 5.46 -4.71
C SER A 64 -1.27 4.57 -3.83
N TYR A 65 -0.77 3.41 -3.48
CA TYR A 65 -1.43 2.41 -2.64
C TYR A 65 -0.51 1.95 -1.52
N SER A 66 -1.04 1.71 -0.32
CA SER A 66 -0.36 0.82 0.62
C SER A 66 -0.40 -0.62 0.08
N LEU A 67 0.53 -1.48 0.50
CA LEU A 67 0.50 -2.89 0.10
C LEU A 67 -0.83 -3.57 0.45
N LEU A 68 -1.41 -3.18 1.60
CA LEU A 68 -2.69 -3.70 2.06
C LEU A 68 -3.84 -3.26 1.14
N ALA A 69 -3.87 -1.96 0.73
CA ALA A 69 -4.85 -1.45 -0.22
C ALA A 69 -4.70 -2.09 -1.61
N LEU A 70 -3.46 -2.37 -2.02
CA LEU A 70 -3.19 -3.06 -3.28
C LEU A 70 -3.68 -4.52 -3.24
N ALA A 71 -3.45 -5.23 -2.12
CA ALA A 71 -3.95 -6.58 -1.92
C ALA A 71 -5.49 -6.64 -1.98
N ILE A 72 -6.18 -5.67 -1.38
CA ILE A 72 -7.64 -5.53 -1.44
C ILE A 72 -8.11 -5.27 -2.87
N ARG A 73 -7.51 -4.29 -3.56
CA ARG A 73 -7.85 -3.97 -4.96
C ARG A 73 -7.71 -5.17 -5.89
N MET A 74 -6.69 -5.98 -5.70
CA MET A 74 -6.35 -7.13 -6.53
C MET A 74 -6.92 -8.46 -6.01
N GLU A 75 -7.65 -8.45 -4.89
CA GLU A 75 -8.21 -9.64 -4.25
C GLU A 75 -7.15 -10.69 -3.87
N ARG A 76 -6.01 -10.24 -3.34
CA ARG A 76 -4.88 -11.10 -2.97
C ARG A 76 -4.98 -11.52 -1.51
N THR A 77 -5.77 -12.57 -1.26
CA THR A 77 -6.14 -13.00 0.10
C THR A 77 -4.93 -13.48 0.90
N LYS A 78 -3.98 -14.20 0.30
CA LYS A 78 -2.79 -14.69 1.01
C LYS A 78 -1.88 -13.53 1.41
N ILE A 79 -1.60 -12.63 0.48
CA ILE A 79 -0.81 -11.41 0.74
C ILE A 79 -1.51 -10.55 1.78
N PHE A 80 -2.83 -10.33 1.66
CA PHE A 80 -3.62 -9.56 2.61
C PHE A 80 -3.49 -10.10 4.04
N ASN A 81 -3.71 -11.40 4.24
CA ASN A 81 -3.60 -12.04 5.54
C ASN A 81 -2.18 -11.95 6.10
N ALA A 82 -1.17 -12.22 5.28
CA ALA A 82 0.22 -12.11 5.69
C ALA A 82 0.61 -10.68 6.11
N LEU A 83 0.09 -9.66 5.44
CA LEU A 83 0.31 -8.25 5.82
C LEU A 83 -0.33 -7.93 7.18
N ILE A 84 -1.55 -8.42 7.45
CA ILE A 84 -2.20 -8.25 8.76
C ILE A 84 -1.40 -8.96 9.86
N GLU A 85 -0.96 -10.19 9.63
CA GLU A 85 -0.12 -10.95 10.57
C GLU A 85 1.20 -10.25 10.87
N ASN A 86 1.78 -9.56 9.89
CA ASN A 86 2.98 -8.74 10.05
C ASN A 86 2.71 -7.35 10.64
N LYS A 87 1.48 -7.09 11.15
CA LYS A 87 1.09 -5.87 11.86
C LYS A 87 1.40 -4.58 11.09
N VAL A 88 1.13 -4.58 9.78
CA VAL A 88 1.24 -3.38 8.96
C VAL A 88 0.24 -2.31 9.42
N ASP A 89 0.50 -1.06 9.06
CA ASP A 89 -0.42 0.05 9.35
C ASP A 89 -1.75 -0.13 8.59
N LEU A 90 -2.79 -0.53 9.34
CA LEU A 90 -4.14 -0.79 8.81
C LEU A 90 -4.84 0.50 8.34
N ASN A 91 -4.35 1.65 8.79
CA ASN A 91 -4.94 2.96 8.52
C ASN A 91 -4.13 3.80 7.54
N LYS A 92 -3.07 3.25 6.95
CA LYS A 92 -2.19 3.97 6.02
C LYS A 92 -2.97 4.59 4.87
N VAL A 93 -2.95 5.90 4.78
CA VAL A 93 -3.56 6.66 3.69
C VAL A 93 -2.56 6.85 2.55
N CYS A 94 -2.90 6.38 1.36
CA CYS A 94 -2.17 6.61 0.12
C CYS A 94 -3.19 7.06 -0.95
N SER A 95 -2.88 8.11 -1.71
CA SER A 95 -3.83 8.70 -2.68
C SER A 95 -5.24 8.91 -2.10
N ASP A 96 -5.27 9.50 -0.91
CA ASP A 96 -6.50 9.92 -0.22
C ASP A 96 -7.43 8.79 0.28
N LYS A 97 -6.98 7.53 0.29
CA LYS A 97 -7.76 6.40 0.82
C LYS A 97 -6.93 5.49 1.71
N ASN A 98 -7.56 5.03 2.80
CA ASN A 98 -7.03 3.95 3.62
C ASN A 98 -7.50 2.58 3.11
N PRO A 99 -6.95 1.46 3.63
CA PRO A 99 -7.36 0.11 3.22
C PRO A 99 -8.85 -0.17 3.36
N LEU A 100 -9.49 0.32 4.43
CA LEU A 100 -10.91 0.10 4.67
C LEU A 100 -11.81 0.80 3.64
N MET A 101 -11.43 2.02 3.21
CA MET A 101 -12.09 2.74 2.11
C MET A 101 -11.94 2.00 0.77
N TYR A 102 -10.82 1.34 0.54
CA TYR A 102 -10.63 0.49 -0.63
C TYR A 102 -11.50 -0.77 -0.55
N ALA A 103 -11.57 -1.44 0.61
CA ALA A 103 -12.46 -2.59 0.80
C ALA A 103 -13.92 -2.21 0.54
N ALA A 104 -14.35 -1.05 1.04
CA ALA A 104 -15.68 -0.49 0.77
C ALA A 104 -15.92 -0.22 -0.72
N LYS A 105 -14.98 0.45 -1.38
CA LYS A 105 -15.06 0.76 -2.81
C LYS A 105 -15.21 -0.48 -3.68
N TYR A 106 -14.43 -1.52 -3.39
CA TYR A 106 -14.41 -2.74 -4.21
C TYR A 106 -15.39 -3.84 -3.74
N GLY A 107 -16.13 -3.62 -2.65
CA GLY A 107 -17.10 -4.58 -2.13
C GLY A 107 -16.49 -5.80 -1.45
N GLN A 108 -15.29 -5.66 -0.88
CA GLN A 108 -14.52 -6.74 -0.26
C GLN A 108 -14.95 -6.94 1.21
N LEU A 109 -16.13 -7.50 1.42
CA LEU A 109 -16.75 -7.64 2.75
C LEU A 109 -15.86 -8.42 3.73
N GLU A 110 -15.32 -9.57 3.33
CA GLU A 110 -14.51 -10.40 4.24
C GLU A 110 -13.17 -9.72 4.60
N MET A 111 -12.56 -9.01 3.65
CA MET A 111 -11.36 -8.21 3.93
C MET A 111 -11.69 -7.02 4.83
N ALA A 112 -12.83 -6.36 4.65
CA ALA A 112 -13.29 -5.28 5.53
C ALA A 112 -13.51 -5.79 6.96
N LYS A 113 -14.19 -6.93 7.14
CA LYS A 113 -14.37 -7.57 8.44
C LYS A 113 -13.03 -7.92 9.10
N ALA A 114 -12.08 -8.46 8.33
CA ALA A 114 -10.75 -8.79 8.84
C ALA A 114 -9.98 -7.53 9.28
N LEU A 115 -10.05 -6.43 8.51
CA LEU A 115 -9.46 -5.15 8.89
C LEU A 115 -10.03 -4.60 10.20
N VAL A 116 -11.36 -4.57 10.34
CA VAL A 116 -12.03 -4.10 11.56
C VAL A 116 -11.67 -4.97 12.74
N LYS A 117 -11.68 -6.30 12.58
CA LYS A 117 -11.27 -7.25 13.62
C LYS A 117 -9.81 -7.04 14.05
N ALA A 118 -8.94 -6.66 13.12
CA ALA A 118 -7.53 -6.35 13.38
C ALA A 118 -7.32 -4.96 14.00
N GLY A 119 -8.34 -4.10 14.08
CA GLY A 119 -8.29 -2.78 14.71
C GLY A 119 -8.22 -1.59 13.74
N ALA A 120 -8.61 -1.76 12.49
CA ALA A 120 -8.74 -0.63 11.56
C ALA A 120 -9.79 0.37 12.04
N ASP A 121 -9.49 1.66 11.89
CA ASP A 121 -10.36 2.75 12.33
C ASP A 121 -11.51 3.01 11.34
N LEU A 122 -12.73 2.66 11.76
CA LEU A 122 -13.97 2.88 11.01
C LEU A 122 -14.33 4.37 10.83
N LYS A 123 -13.82 5.22 11.73
CA LYS A 123 -14.16 6.65 11.75
C LYS A 123 -13.19 7.50 10.96
N LEU A 124 -12.11 6.90 10.45
CA LEU A 124 -11.11 7.62 9.70
C LEU A 124 -11.73 8.23 8.44
N VAL A 125 -11.51 9.52 8.25
CA VAL A 125 -11.98 10.27 7.09
C VAL A 125 -10.82 10.62 6.17
N ASN A 126 -11.11 10.73 4.88
CA ASN A 126 -10.19 11.25 3.89
C ASN A 126 -10.19 12.79 3.86
N LYS A 127 -9.45 13.40 2.94
CA LYS A 127 -9.38 14.87 2.77
C LYS A 127 -10.73 15.51 2.43
N GLU A 128 -11.66 14.74 1.88
CA GLU A 128 -13.03 15.17 1.57
C GLU A 128 -14.00 14.93 2.73
N GLY A 129 -13.53 14.46 3.89
CA GLY A 129 -14.34 14.10 5.04
C GLY A 129 -15.14 12.80 4.85
N LYS A 130 -14.75 11.93 3.90
CA LYS A 130 -15.45 10.68 3.60
C LYS A 130 -14.88 9.51 4.39
N THR A 131 -15.77 8.70 4.96
CA THR A 131 -15.48 7.44 5.65
C THR A 131 -15.52 6.23 4.70
N ALA A 132 -15.21 5.04 5.22
CA ALA A 132 -15.43 3.78 4.49
C ALA A 132 -16.91 3.54 4.20
N LEU A 133 -17.83 3.89 5.12
CA LEU A 133 -19.27 3.81 4.91
C LEU A 133 -19.72 4.70 3.72
N ASP A 134 -19.21 5.93 3.63
CA ASP A 134 -19.53 6.81 2.49
C ASP A 134 -19.11 6.20 1.14
N TYR A 135 -17.99 5.45 1.12
CA TYR A 135 -17.56 4.71 -0.06
C TYR A 135 -18.50 3.51 -0.34
N ALA A 136 -18.94 2.76 0.69
CA ALA A 136 -19.88 1.67 0.52
C ALA A 136 -21.20 2.17 -0.11
N VAL A 137 -21.75 3.25 0.41
CA VAL A 137 -22.96 3.91 -0.13
C VAL A 137 -22.74 4.40 -1.56
N LYS A 138 -21.64 5.12 -1.82
CA LYS A 138 -21.31 5.65 -3.16
C LYS A 138 -21.20 4.57 -4.23
N TYR A 139 -20.68 3.41 -3.87
CA TYR A 139 -20.46 2.28 -4.80
C TYR A 139 -21.52 1.17 -4.66
N GLU A 140 -22.64 1.46 -3.96
CA GLU A 140 -23.80 0.57 -3.81
C GLU A 140 -23.45 -0.83 -3.25
N LYS A 141 -22.54 -0.86 -2.25
CA LYS A 141 -22.09 -2.10 -1.60
C LYS A 141 -22.96 -2.41 -0.38
N LYS A 142 -24.17 -2.92 -0.60
CA LYS A 142 -25.20 -3.13 0.41
C LYS A 142 -24.74 -3.91 1.64
N ASP A 143 -23.97 -4.97 1.45
CA ASP A 143 -23.46 -5.78 2.56
C ASP A 143 -22.51 -4.97 3.46
N LEU A 144 -21.71 -4.08 2.87
CA LEU A 144 -20.80 -3.20 3.60
C LEU A 144 -21.53 -1.99 4.20
N GLU A 145 -22.55 -1.45 3.54
CA GLU A 145 -23.43 -0.42 4.11
C GLU A 145 -24.10 -0.92 5.40
N THR A 146 -24.49 -2.20 5.42
CA THR A 146 -25.10 -2.83 6.60
C THR A 146 -24.07 -3.17 7.69
N TYR A 147 -22.86 -3.47 7.28
CA TYR A 147 -21.80 -3.88 8.20
C TYR A 147 -21.16 -2.70 8.94
N PHE A 148 -20.97 -1.55 8.27
CA PHE A 148 -20.37 -0.34 8.85
C PHE A 148 -21.34 0.49 9.66
#